data_3b3ef5afcb99797a5079169f409cf8f5
#
_entry.id   3b3ef5afcb99797a5079169f409cf8f5
#
_cell.length_a   1.000
_cell.length_b   1.000
_cell.length_c   1.000
_cell.angle_alpha   90.00
_cell.angle_beta   90.00
_cell.angle_gamma   90.00
#
_symmetry.space_group_name_H-M   'P 1'
#
loop_
_entity.id
_entity.type
_entity.pdbx_description
1 polymer ?
#
loop_
_entity_poly.entity_id
_entity_poly.type
_entity_poly.pdbx_seq_one_letter_code
_entity_poly.pdbx_strand_id
1 'polypeptide(L)'
;MNNEPNFLDDLEIDVFEKFYNSTLDEVEYDRLKQRIESDSVLQMNYLIYAKLREKIEGEGLSQLELKHRLQNLDLRQKLSKRKLLFRASFVATFAIALIILVFKVKPNSGVVLYEQYKDSEIGLPITMSPIEKDPISLAMVHIAKENFDLAITELKKGAKNDTTAYYVAYCQERLGEDQIALKSYKQLLRSASGDLEDKCLFRMALLHLKVNNAKAKDELNAIAADPENLYSNLSKEIIALMSK
;
A
#
# COMPACT_ATOMS: atom_id res chain seq x y z
N MET A 1 42.59 2.45 -23.72
CA MET A 1 41.56 3.52 -23.80
C MET A 1 40.43 3.06 -22.90
N ASN A 2 40.38 3.64 -21.68
CA ASN A 2 39.36 3.26 -20.69
C ASN A 2 38.12 4.08 -20.97
N ASN A 3 37.13 3.46 -21.58
CA ASN A 3 35.75 3.98 -21.59
C ASN A 3 35.18 3.79 -20.18
N GLU A 4 35.33 4.79 -19.32
CA GLU A 4 34.56 4.85 -18.09
C GLU A 4 33.11 5.27 -18.46
N PRO A 5 32.09 4.56 -17.97
CA PRO A 5 30.70 4.97 -18.22
C PRO A 5 30.47 6.31 -17.54
N ASN A 6 30.27 7.36 -18.35
CA ASN A 6 29.67 8.60 -17.85
C ASN A 6 28.25 8.29 -17.36
N PHE A 7 27.89 8.77 -16.18
CA PHE A 7 26.62 8.45 -15.53
C PHE A 7 25.39 8.93 -16.33
N LEU A 8 25.50 10.01 -17.06
CA LEU A 8 24.54 10.53 -18.05
C LEU A 8 25.28 11.59 -18.87
N ASP A 9 25.45 11.38 -20.16
CA ASP A 9 25.93 12.44 -21.02
C ASP A 9 24.77 13.32 -21.51
N ASP A 10 25.11 14.48 -22.09
CA ASP A 10 24.11 15.41 -22.61
C ASP A 10 23.21 14.77 -23.69
N LEU A 11 23.75 13.79 -24.42
CA LEU A 11 23.04 13.07 -25.47
C LEU A 11 22.02 12.09 -24.89
N GLU A 12 22.38 11.40 -23.79
CA GLU A 12 21.46 10.48 -23.09
C GLU A 12 20.30 11.26 -22.44
N ILE A 13 20.59 12.44 -21.86
CA ILE A 13 19.56 13.32 -21.27
C ILE A 13 18.54 13.74 -22.34
N ASP A 14 19.00 14.19 -23.50
CA ASP A 14 18.12 14.64 -24.59
C ASP A 14 17.26 13.47 -25.15
N VAL A 15 17.84 12.25 -25.19
CA VAL A 15 17.12 11.03 -25.62
C VAL A 15 16.07 10.63 -24.59
N PHE A 16 16.40 10.66 -23.31
CA PHE A 16 15.43 10.36 -22.23
C PHE A 16 14.32 11.40 -22.16
N GLU A 17 14.62 12.67 -22.44
CA GLU A 17 13.62 13.72 -22.51
C GLU A 17 12.61 13.50 -23.62
N LYS A 18 13.08 13.14 -24.82
CA LYS A 18 12.20 12.80 -25.95
C LYS A 18 11.35 11.56 -25.66
N PHE A 19 11.94 10.57 -24.99
CA PHE A 19 11.23 9.34 -24.61
C PHE A 19 10.16 9.63 -23.56
N TYR A 20 10.48 10.40 -22.52
CA TYR A 20 9.57 10.80 -21.46
C TYR A 20 8.38 11.62 -22.00
N ASN A 21 8.64 12.55 -22.90
CA ASN A 21 7.63 13.41 -23.49
C ASN A 21 6.89 12.74 -24.70
N SER A 22 7.21 11.50 -25.02
CA SER A 22 6.64 10.76 -26.18
C SER A 22 6.78 11.53 -27.51
N THR A 23 7.92 12.20 -27.70
CA THR A 23 8.21 12.99 -28.92
C THR A 23 9.10 12.26 -29.91
N LEU A 24 9.50 11.01 -29.62
CA LEU A 24 10.19 10.12 -30.55
C LEU A 24 9.20 9.56 -31.58
N ASP A 25 9.70 9.20 -32.76
CA ASP A 25 8.91 8.40 -33.68
C ASP A 25 8.68 6.98 -33.14
N GLU A 26 7.69 6.28 -33.66
CA GLU A 26 7.24 4.96 -33.15
C GLU A 26 8.38 3.92 -33.18
N VAL A 27 9.21 3.93 -34.21
CA VAL A 27 10.34 2.99 -34.39
C VAL A 27 11.47 3.28 -33.39
N GLU A 28 11.80 4.55 -33.18
CA GLU A 28 12.83 4.97 -32.22
C GLU A 28 12.35 4.75 -30.80
N TYR A 29 11.07 5.00 -30.51
CA TYR A 29 10.46 4.75 -29.20
C TYR A 29 10.54 3.28 -28.80
N ASP A 30 10.11 2.37 -29.68
CA ASP A 30 10.13 0.93 -29.40
C ASP A 30 11.57 0.40 -29.28
N ARG A 31 12.50 0.88 -30.10
CA ARG A 31 13.91 0.50 -29.99
C ARG A 31 14.53 0.95 -28.67
N LEU A 32 14.24 2.17 -28.23
CA LEU A 32 14.75 2.69 -26.96
C LEU A 32 14.12 1.97 -25.78
N LYS A 33 12.82 1.72 -25.83
CA LYS A 33 12.10 0.95 -24.81
C LYS A 33 12.72 -0.43 -24.63
N GLN A 34 12.95 -1.16 -25.70
CA GLN A 34 13.60 -2.48 -25.67
C GLN A 34 15.02 -2.43 -25.09
N ARG A 35 15.79 -1.36 -25.42
CA ARG A 35 17.12 -1.15 -24.84
C ARG A 35 17.06 -0.88 -23.33
N ILE A 36 16.14 -0.04 -22.89
CA ILE A 36 15.93 0.24 -21.44
C ILE A 36 15.52 -1.04 -20.69
N GLU A 37 14.69 -1.88 -21.28
CA GLU A 37 14.25 -3.15 -20.67
C GLU A 37 15.37 -4.21 -20.61
N SER A 38 16.30 -4.18 -21.58
CA SER A 38 17.38 -5.17 -21.67
C SER A 38 18.67 -4.78 -20.94
N ASP A 39 18.90 -3.49 -20.67
CA ASP A 39 20.12 -2.96 -20.04
C ASP A 39 19.79 -2.37 -18.66
N SER A 40 20.23 -3.08 -17.62
CA SER A 40 19.96 -2.67 -16.22
C SER A 40 20.59 -1.31 -15.85
N VAL A 41 21.69 -0.92 -16.48
CA VAL A 41 22.34 0.39 -16.24
C VAL A 41 21.49 1.50 -16.89
N LEU A 42 21.09 1.29 -18.13
CA LEU A 42 20.25 2.24 -18.86
C LEU A 42 18.87 2.38 -18.19
N GLN A 43 18.29 1.28 -17.70
CA GLN A 43 17.06 1.28 -16.93
C GLN A 43 17.19 2.12 -15.65
N MET A 44 18.28 1.94 -14.90
CA MET A 44 18.52 2.73 -13.69
C MET A 44 18.70 4.21 -14.01
N ASN A 45 19.45 4.54 -15.05
CA ASN A 45 19.67 5.91 -15.51
C ASN A 45 18.35 6.58 -15.90
N TYR A 46 17.50 5.87 -16.64
CA TYR A 46 16.18 6.38 -17.01
C TYR A 46 15.27 6.60 -15.79
N LEU A 47 15.26 5.68 -14.82
CA LEU A 47 14.48 5.84 -13.59
C LEU A 47 14.91 7.05 -12.76
N ILE A 48 16.23 7.30 -12.70
CA ILE A 48 16.77 8.50 -12.01
C ILE A 48 16.31 9.76 -12.74
N TYR A 49 16.43 9.78 -14.09
CA TYR A 49 15.98 10.88 -14.92
C TYR A 49 14.49 11.17 -14.71
N ALA A 50 13.62 10.14 -14.82
CA ALA A 50 12.17 10.28 -14.71
C ALA A 50 11.75 10.83 -13.33
N LYS A 51 12.34 10.32 -12.23
CA LYS A 51 12.05 10.82 -10.87
C LYS A 51 12.51 12.28 -10.65
N LEU A 52 13.66 12.64 -11.21
CA LEU A 52 14.13 14.03 -11.12
C LEU A 52 13.24 14.95 -11.94
N ARG A 53 12.78 14.50 -13.09
CA ARG A 53 11.87 15.24 -13.97
C ARG A 53 10.53 15.50 -13.30
N GLU A 54 9.91 14.45 -12.76
CA GLU A 54 8.66 14.54 -12.01
C GLU A 54 8.74 15.53 -10.83
N LYS A 55 9.85 15.46 -10.09
CA LYS A 55 10.06 16.37 -8.95
C LYS A 55 10.21 17.84 -9.41
N ILE A 56 10.91 18.09 -10.51
CA ILE A 56 11.13 19.43 -11.04
C ILE A 56 9.83 20.02 -11.61
N GLU A 57 9.02 19.21 -12.29
CA GLU A 57 7.70 19.63 -12.75
C GLU A 57 6.78 19.99 -11.58
N GLY A 58 6.80 19.21 -10.50
CA GLY A 58 6.07 19.51 -9.27
C GLY A 58 6.52 20.77 -8.54
N GLU A 59 7.80 21.15 -8.67
CA GLU A 59 8.39 22.38 -8.08
C GLU A 59 8.31 23.59 -9.01
N GLY A 60 7.82 23.47 -10.25
CA GLY A 60 7.73 24.55 -11.24
C GLY A 60 9.09 25.05 -11.76
N LEU A 61 10.12 24.21 -11.68
CA LEU A 61 11.50 24.55 -12.05
C LEU A 61 11.75 24.30 -13.54
N SER A 62 12.76 24.98 -14.11
CA SER A 62 13.06 24.92 -15.55
C SER A 62 13.91 23.71 -15.94
N GLN A 63 13.87 23.32 -17.24
CA GLN A 63 14.74 22.31 -17.85
C GLN A 63 16.24 22.55 -17.63
N LEU A 64 16.64 23.84 -17.58
CA LEU A 64 18.02 24.21 -17.34
C LEU A 64 18.51 23.80 -15.95
N GLU A 65 17.63 23.81 -14.98
CA GLU A 65 17.90 23.39 -13.60
C GLU A 65 18.01 21.88 -13.47
N LEU A 66 17.23 21.11 -14.25
CA LEU A 66 17.36 19.65 -14.35
C LEU A 66 18.76 19.29 -14.86
N LYS A 67 19.17 19.88 -15.98
CA LYS A 67 20.47 19.64 -16.60
C LYS A 67 21.63 20.00 -15.64
N HIS A 68 21.52 21.12 -14.95
CA HIS A 68 22.50 21.55 -13.96
C HIS A 68 22.58 20.62 -12.73
N ARG A 69 21.46 20.11 -12.24
CA ARG A 69 21.42 19.14 -11.13
C ARG A 69 22.01 17.79 -11.53
N LEU A 70 21.74 17.31 -12.75
CA LEU A 70 22.31 16.06 -13.28
C LEU A 70 23.83 16.18 -13.47
N GLN A 71 24.34 17.29 -14.02
CA GLN A 71 25.77 17.54 -14.17
C GLN A 71 26.50 17.66 -12.82
N ASN A 72 25.86 18.23 -11.80
CA ASN A 72 26.42 18.32 -10.44
C ASN A 72 26.49 16.97 -9.73
N LEU A 73 25.65 16.00 -10.09
CA LEU A 73 25.77 14.62 -9.61
C LEU A 73 27.02 13.95 -10.18
N ASP A 74 27.35 14.18 -11.44
CA ASP A 74 28.56 13.64 -12.11
C ASP A 74 29.87 14.22 -11.51
N LEU A 75 29.90 15.52 -11.20
CA LEU A 75 31.06 16.17 -10.60
C LEU A 75 31.39 15.67 -9.19
N ARG A 76 30.38 15.27 -8.40
CA ARG A 76 30.58 14.68 -7.06
C ARG A 76 31.14 13.27 -7.11
N GLN A 77 30.93 12.52 -8.19
CA GLN A 77 31.51 11.18 -8.35
C GLN A 77 32.99 11.21 -8.70
N LYS A 78 33.48 12.22 -9.45
CA LYS A 78 34.91 12.32 -9.86
C LYS A 78 35.89 12.60 -8.72
N LEU A 79 35.41 13.13 -7.58
CA LEU A 79 36.28 13.56 -6.48
C LEU A 79 36.63 12.49 -5.44
N SER A 80 36.22 11.21 -5.62
CA SER A 80 36.31 10.25 -4.52
C SER A 80 36.88 8.86 -4.84
N LYS A 81 37.62 8.69 -5.95
CA LYS A 81 38.17 7.34 -6.31
C LYS A 81 39.08 6.68 -5.25
N ARG A 82 39.68 7.42 -4.34
CA ARG A 82 40.48 6.85 -3.22
C ARG A 82 39.70 6.53 -1.95
N LYS A 83 38.51 7.15 -1.78
CA LYS A 83 37.57 6.84 -0.68
C LYS A 83 36.52 5.76 -1.04
N LEU A 84 36.47 5.38 -2.33
CA LEU A 84 35.45 4.48 -2.86
C LEU A 84 35.67 3.03 -2.45
N LEU A 85 36.94 2.57 -2.35
CA LEU A 85 37.26 1.20 -1.93
C LEU A 85 36.83 0.91 -0.49
N PHE A 86 36.92 1.90 0.41
CA PHE A 86 36.43 1.77 1.79
C PHE A 86 34.89 1.94 1.89
N ARG A 87 34.26 2.70 0.98
CA ARG A 87 32.80 2.91 0.96
C ARG A 87 32.06 1.78 0.25
N ALA A 88 32.63 1.15 -0.77
CA ALA A 88 32.05 0.00 -1.45
C ALA A 88 31.90 -1.21 -0.49
N SER A 89 32.84 -1.42 0.43
CA SER A 89 32.71 -2.41 1.49
C SER A 89 31.56 -2.07 2.46
N PHE A 90 31.40 -0.79 2.83
CA PHE A 90 30.33 -0.35 3.74
C PHE A 90 28.94 -0.37 3.09
N VAL A 91 28.84 -0.04 1.79
CA VAL A 91 27.58 -0.09 1.04
C VAL A 91 27.17 -1.55 0.78
N ALA A 92 28.11 -2.43 0.49
CA ALA A 92 27.82 -3.86 0.33
C ALA A 92 27.38 -4.50 1.64
N THR A 93 28.00 -4.18 2.77
CA THR A 93 27.58 -4.68 4.09
C THR A 93 26.25 -4.08 4.52
N PHE A 94 25.97 -2.81 4.19
CA PHE A 94 24.67 -2.18 4.48
C PHE A 94 23.57 -2.72 3.57
N ALA A 95 23.85 -2.96 2.29
CA ALA A 95 22.90 -3.61 1.37
C ALA A 95 22.60 -5.05 1.78
N ILE A 96 23.62 -5.82 2.19
CA ILE A 96 23.44 -7.17 2.72
C ILE A 96 22.67 -7.13 4.05
N ALA A 97 22.95 -6.18 4.93
CA ALA A 97 22.21 -5.99 6.18
C ALA A 97 20.74 -5.60 5.91
N LEU A 98 20.48 -4.76 4.90
CA LEU A 98 19.12 -4.35 4.47
C LEU A 98 18.39 -5.53 3.82
N ILE A 99 19.08 -6.33 2.99
CA ILE A 99 18.56 -7.57 2.41
C ILE A 99 18.25 -8.58 3.53
N ILE A 100 19.16 -8.76 4.48
CA ILE A 100 18.94 -9.64 5.64
C ILE A 100 17.78 -9.12 6.52
N LEU A 101 17.64 -7.80 6.66
CA LEU A 101 16.53 -7.20 7.39
C LEU A 101 15.20 -7.41 6.65
N VAL A 102 15.17 -7.24 5.33
CA VAL A 102 13.99 -7.49 4.49
C VAL A 102 13.65 -8.99 4.47
N PHE A 103 14.64 -9.87 4.39
CA PHE A 103 14.41 -11.32 4.42
C PHE A 103 14.19 -11.89 5.83
N LYS A 104 14.66 -11.22 6.89
CA LYS A 104 14.33 -11.62 8.28
C LYS A 104 13.03 -11.05 8.81
N VAL A 105 12.49 -9.99 8.20
CA VAL A 105 11.10 -9.62 8.39
C VAL A 105 10.27 -10.63 7.58
N LYS A 106 10.12 -11.86 8.12
CA LYS A 106 8.97 -12.68 7.73
C LYS A 106 7.77 -11.77 7.92
N PRO A 107 6.95 -11.53 6.89
CA PRO A 107 5.72 -10.77 7.09
C PRO A 107 5.05 -11.43 8.30
N ASN A 108 4.70 -10.62 9.31
CA ASN A 108 4.00 -11.12 10.49
C ASN A 108 2.86 -11.97 9.94
N SER A 109 2.87 -13.27 10.26
CA SER A 109 1.87 -14.20 9.73
C SER A 109 0.45 -13.69 9.96
N GLY A 110 0.25 -12.93 11.03
CA GLY A 110 -1.00 -12.26 11.33
C GLY A 110 -1.37 -11.15 10.35
N VAL A 111 -0.41 -10.37 9.86
CA VAL A 111 -0.68 -9.35 8.83
C VAL A 111 -1.11 -10.01 7.52
N VAL A 112 -0.45 -11.11 7.13
CA VAL A 112 -0.83 -11.87 5.93
C VAL A 112 -2.24 -12.43 6.06
N LEU A 113 -2.57 -12.99 7.22
CA LEU A 113 -3.93 -13.50 7.50
C LEU A 113 -4.95 -12.36 7.50
N TYR A 114 -4.66 -11.21 8.11
CA TYR A 114 -5.53 -10.05 8.03
C TYR A 114 -5.82 -9.65 6.57
N GLU A 115 -4.79 -9.51 5.74
CA GLU A 115 -4.95 -9.15 4.32
C GLU A 115 -5.78 -10.18 3.55
N GLN A 116 -5.65 -11.46 3.87
CA GLN A 116 -6.42 -12.54 3.23
C GLN A 116 -7.90 -12.49 3.61
N TYR A 117 -8.23 -12.11 4.85
CA TYR A 117 -9.59 -12.20 5.38
C TYR A 117 -10.29 -10.84 5.61
N LYS A 118 -9.61 -9.72 5.35
CA LYS A 118 -10.19 -8.38 5.54
C LYS A 118 -11.45 -8.11 4.71
N ASP A 119 -11.60 -8.80 3.58
CA ASP A 119 -12.75 -8.67 2.67
C ASP A 119 -13.86 -9.70 2.95
N SER A 120 -13.74 -10.52 4.00
CA SER A 120 -14.73 -11.51 4.42
C SER A 120 -15.95 -10.89 5.12
N GLU A 121 -16.31 -9.66 4.74
CA GLU A 121 -17.46 -8.98 5.30
C GLU A 121 -18.75 -9.57 4.75
N ILE A 122 -19.60 -10.09 5.65
CA ILE A 122 -20.97 -10.44 5.31
C ILE A 122 -21.77 -9.13 5.31
N GLY A 123 -21.78 -8.49 4.13
CA GLY A 123 -22.39 -7.17 3.95
C GLY A 123 -23.90 -7.16 4.07
N LEU A 124 -24.46 -5.94 4.18
CA LEU A 124 -25.89 -5.76 3.90
C LEU A 124 -26.12 -6.18 2.44
N PRO A 125 -27.21 -6.93 2.17
CA PRO A 125 -27.58 -7.22 0.80
C PRO A 125 -27.74 -5.86 0.08
N ILE A 126 -26.95 -5.66 -0.97
CA ILE A 126 -27.12 -4.52 -1.87
C ILE A 126 -28.48 -4.76 -2.52
N THR A 127 -29.52 -4.13 -2.01
CA THR A 127 -30.80 -4.11 -2.70
C THR A 127 -30.55 -3.39 -4.02
N MET A 128 -30.71 -4.11 -5.13
CA MET A 128 -30.49 -3.61 -6.50
C MET A 128 -31.49 -2.51 -6.91
N SER A 129 -32.27 -2.00 -5.99
CA SER A 129 -33.10 -0.85 -6.20
C SER A 129 -32.37 0.37 -5.67
N PRO A 130 -31.88 1.25 -6.54
CA PRO A 130 -31.35 2.51 -6.06
C PRO A 130 -32.56 3.33 -5.56
N ILE A 131 -32.84 3.25 -4.26
CA ILE A 131 -33.55 4.32 -3.59
C ILE A 131 -32.53 5.45 -3.56
N GLU A 132 -32.59 6.26 -4.60
CA GLU A 132 -31.58 7.23 -5.06
C GLU A 132 -31.14 8.29 -4.05
N LYS A 133 -31.54 8.20 -2.79
CA LYS A 133 -31.25 9.25 -1.79
C LYS A 133 -30.96 8.75 -0.37
N ASP A 134 -30.93 7.44 -0.13
CA ASP A 134 -30.57 6.96 1.20
C ASP A 134 -29.06 7.00 1.42
N PRO A 135 -28.55 7.74 2.44
CA PRO A 135 -27.13 7.87 2.72
C PRO A 135 -26.41 6.53 2.94
N ILE A 136 -27.10 5.53 3.51
CA ILE A 136 -26.51 4.19 3.72
C ILE A 136 -26.30 3.51 2.37
N SER A 137 -27.29 3.53 1.49
CA SER A 137 -27.20 2.93 0.16
C SER A 137 -26.09 3.57 -0.68
N LEU A 138 -25.93 4.89 -0.63
CA LEU A 138 -24.83 5.60 -1.28
C LEU A 138 -23.47 5.22 -0.68
N ALA A 139 -23.39 5.13 0.64
CA ALA A 139 -22.18 4.68 1.32
C ALA A 139 -21.78 3.27 0.92
N MET A 140 -22.73 2.31 0.78
CA MET A 140 -22.46 0.95 0.32
C MET A 140 -21.86 0.93 -1.09
N VAL A 141 -22.35 1.80 -2.00
CA VAL A 141 -21.77 1.97 -3.34
C VAL A 141 -20.33 2.47 -3.26
N HIS A 142 -20.05 3.41 -2.36
CA HIS A 142 -18.68 3.91 -2.15
C HIS A 142 -17.78 2.85 -1.54
N ILE A 143 -18.26 2.04 -0.58
CA ILE A 143 -17.53 0.91 0.02
C ILE A 143 -17.17 -0.13 -1.05
N ALA A 144 -18.14 -0.50 -1.90
CA ALA A 144 -17.92 -1.44 -3.00
C ALA A 144 -16.88 -0.96 -4.04
N LYS A 145 -16.68 0.37 -4.14
CA LYS A 145 -15.66 1.01 -4.98
C LYS A 145 -14.38 1.36 -4.22
N GLU A 146 -14.25 0.91 -2.98
CA GLU A 146 -13.14 1.21 -2.08
C GLU A 146 -12.91 2.72 -1.80
N ASN A 147 -13.93 3.55 -2.02
CA ASN A 147 -13.89 4.99 -1.74
C ASN A 147 -14.33 5.26 -0.29
N PHE A 148 -13.54 4.81 0.69
CA PHE A 148 -13.92 4.78 2.09
C PHE A 148 -14.14 6.16 2.71
N ASP A 149 -13.40 7.19 2.31
CA ASP A 149 -13.61 8.58 2.77
C ASP A 149 -14.97 9.12 2.36
N LEU A 150 -15.37 8.86 1.10
CA LEU A 150 -16.69 9.24 0.61
C LEU A 150 -17.79 8.46 1.32
N ALA A 151 -17.58 7.17 1.57
CA ALA A 151 -18.50 6.34 2.32
C ALA A 151 -18.73 6.89 3.74
N ILE A 152 -17.68 7.27 4.46
CA ILE A 152 -17.79 7.91 5.79
C ILE A 152 -18.59 9.20 5.70
N THR A 153 -18.38 9.99 4.66
CA THR A 153 -19.08 11.25 4.46
C THR A 153 -20.59 11.03 4.28
N GLU A 154 -20.98 10.03 3.48
CA GLU A 154 -22.39 9.67 3.29
C GLU A 154 -23.01 9.09 4.57
N LEU A 155 -22.30 8.16 5.25
CA LEU A 155 -22.77 7.57 6.51
C LEU A 155 -23.03 8.62 7.59
N LYS A 156 -22.23 9.67 7.67
CA LYS A 156 -22.40 10.78 8.63
C LYS A 156 -23.63 11.65 8.36
N LYS A 157 -24.18 11.62 7.14
CA LYS A 157 -25.45 12.32 6.78
C LYS A 157 -26.69 11.52 7.19
N GLY A 158 -26.53 10.20 7.35
CA GLY A 158 -27.61 9.28 7.67
C GLY A 158 -28.01 9.25 9.14
N ALA A 159 -28.88 8.31 9.48
CA ALA A 159 -29.32 8.08 10.85
C ALA A 159 -28.15 7.63 11.72
N LYS A 160 -28.02 8.19 12.93
CA LYS A 160 -27.05 7.77 13.92
C LYS A 160 -27.55 6.51 14.64
N ASN A 161 -27.22 5.35 14.12
CA ASN A 161 -27.52 4.05 14.71
C ASN A 161 -26.29 3.14 14.69
N ASP A 162 -26.39 2.00 15.32
CA ASP A 162 -25.26 1.06 15.47
C ASP A 162 -24.78 0.53 14.11
N THR A 163 -25.66 0.32 13.15
CA THR A 163 -25.30 -0.09 11.78
C THR A 163 -24.44 0.96 11.10
N THR A 164 -24.85 2.23 11.14
CA THR A 164 -24.08 3.34 10.58
C THR A 164 -22.72 3.48 11.27
N ALA A 165 -22.70 3.40 12.60
CA ALA A 165 -21.48 3.47 13.38
C ALA A 165 -20.51 2.30 13.05
N TYR A 166 -21.05 1.09 12.81
CA TYR A 166 -20.26 -0.06 12.37
C TYR A 166 -19.60 0.20 11.02
N TYR A 167 -20.34 0.66 10.01
CA TYR A 167 -19.77 0.92 8.68
C TYR A 167 -18.77 2.09 8.67
N VAL A 168 -18.93 3.08 9.55
CA VAL A 168 -17.90 4.10 9.77
C VAL A 168 -16.62 3.47 10.31
N ALA A 169 -16.72 2.59 11.33
CA ALA A 169 -15.57 1.88 11.87
C ALA A 169 -14.92 0.95 10.82
N TYR A 170 -15.71 0.28 10.01
CA TYR A 170 -15.24 -0.55 8.89
C TYR A 170 -14.44 0.29 7.88
N CYS A 171 -14.96 1.44 7.46
CA CYS A 171 -14.24 2.31 6.54
C CYS A 171 -12.93 2.85 7.16
N GLN A 172 -12.94 3.20 8.45
CA GLN A 172 -11.72 3.61 9.17
C GLN A 172 -10.67 2.50 9.21
N GLU A 173 -11.10 1.26 9.46
CA GLU A 173 -10.21 0.09 9.37
C GLU A 173 -9.59 -0.05 7.97
N ARG A 174 -10.40 0.11 6.92
CA ARG A 174 -9.94 0.00 5.53
C ARG A 174 -8.99 1.14 5.12
N LEU A 175 -9.08 2.30 5.76
CA LEU A 175 -8.15 3.42 5.63
C LEU A 175 -6.87 3.24 6.47
N GLY A 176 -6.76 2.15 7.24
CA GLY A 176 -5.61 1.88 8.10
C GLY A 176 -5.65 2.60 9.45
N GLU A 177 -6.78 3.20 9.81
CA GLU A 177 -7.02 3.84 11.11
C GLU A 177 -7.35 2.79 12.19
N ASP A 178 -6.53 1.74 12.30
CA ASP A 178 -6.80 0.52 13.09
C ASP A 178 -7.19 0.80 14.53
N GLN A 179 -6.51 1.74 15.20
CA GLN A 179 -6.79 2.07 16.61
C GLN A 179 -8.14 2.76 16.80
N ILE A 180 -8.54 3.59 15.83
CA ILE A 180 -9.83 4.28 15.83
C ILE A 180 -10.94 3.25 15.60
N ALA A 181 -10.75 2.37 14.61
CA ALA A 181 -11.69 1.29 14.31
C ALA A 181 -11.88 0.33 15.50
N LEU A 182 -10.79 -0.12 16.14
CA LEU A 182 -10.85 -0.97 17.34
C LEU A 182 -11.62 -0.31 18.47
N LYS A 183 -11.39 0.99 18.70
CA LYS A 183 -12.14 1.75 19.73
C LYS A 183 -13.62 1.80 19.41
N SER A 184 -13.96 2.05 18.15
CA SER A 184 -15.34 2.13 17.66
C SER A 184 -16.05 0.79 17.79
N TYR A 185 -15.45 -0.32 17.34
CA TYR A 185 -16.02 -1.67 17.50
C TYR A 185 -16.22 -2.03 18.98
N LYS A 186 -15.23 -1.75 19.84
CA LYS A 186 -15.35 -1.99 21.27
C LYS A 186 -16.46 -1.16 21.93
N GLN A 187 -16.72 0.05 21.44
CA GLN A 187 -17.82 0.87 21.93
C GLN A 187 -19.17 0.31 21.47
N LEU A 188 -19.26 -0.15 20.21
CA LEU A 188 -20.46 -0.76 19.65
C LEU A 188 -20.85 -2.04 20.39
N LEU A 189 -19.92 -2.87 20.83
CA LEU A 189 -20.20 -4.07 21.60
C LEU A 189 -20.95 -3.84 22.92
N ARG A 190 -21.11 -2.58 23.36
CA ARG A 190 -21.92 -2.26 24.55
C ARG A 190 -23.41 -2.25 24.26
N SER A 191 -23.80 -2.03 23.01
CA SER A 191 -25.20 -1.94 22.54
C SER A 191 -25.54 -2.93 21.44
N ALA A 192 -24.54 -3.43 20.71
CA ALA A 192 -24.72 -4.39 19.63
C ALA A 192 -25.19 -5.75 20.15
N SER A 193 -26.02 -6.40 19.36
CA SER A 193 -26.51 -7.78 19.60
C SER A 193 -26.70 -8.52 18.29
N GLY A 194 -26.69 -9.86 18.33
CA GLY A 194 -26.85 -10.71 17.16
C GLY A 194 -25.77 -10.46 16.10
N ASP A 195 -26.16 -10.43 14.84
CA ASP A 195 -25.26 -10.31 13.69
C ASP A 195 -24.28 -9.14 13.80
N LEU A 196 -24.68 -8.03 14.40
CA LEU A 196 -23.83 -6.85 14.53
C LEU A 196 -22.73 -7.05 15.59
N GLU A 197 -23.07 -7.74 16.68
CA GLU A 197 -22.12 -8.16 17.71
C GLU A 197 -21.06 -9.09 17.09
N ASP A 198 -21.50 -10.11 16.36
CA ASP A 198 -20.63 -11.07 15.67
C ASP A 198 -19.65 -10.39 14.74
N LYS A 199 -20.14 -9.43 13.94
CA LYS A 199 -19.32 -8.61 13.06
C LYS A 199 -18.26 -7.84 13.84
N CYS A 200 -18.64 -7.15 14.90
CA CYS A 200 -17.71 -6.38 15.72
C CYS A 200 -16.62 -7.28 16.33
N LEU A 201 -17.00 -8.42 16.91
CA LEU A 201 -16.07 -9.40 17.49
C LEU A 201 -15.07 -9.89 16.45
N PHE A 202 -15.55 -10.30 15.29
CA PHE A 202 -14.71 -10.82 14.23
C PHE A 202 -13.75 -9.75 13.67
N ARG A 203 -14.23 -8.53 13.42
CA ARG A 203 -13.39 -7.41 12.94
C ARG A 203 -12.29 -7.05 13.94
N MET A 204 -12.61 -7.06 15.24
CA MET A 204 -11.61 -6.82 16.30
C MET A 204 -10.54 -7.93 16.31
N ALA A 205 -10.94 -9.19 16.20
CA ALA A 205 -10.02 -10.31 16.13
C ALA A 205 -9.09 -10.20 14.91
N LEU A 206 -9.62 -9.85 13.72
CA LEU A 206 -8.82 -9.61 12.53
C LEU A 206 -7.81 -8.46 12.73
N LEU A 207 -8.22 -7.34 13.32
CA LEU A 207 -7.32 -6.22 13.60
C LEU A 207 -6.22 -6.62 14.59
N HIS A 208 -6.54 -7.46 15.59
CA HIS A 208 -5.53 -7.96 16.52
C HIS A 208 -4.52 -8.90 15.86
N LEU A 209 -4.84 -9.58 14.75
CA LEU A 209 -3.84 -10.34 13.96
C LEU A 209 -2.66 -9.45 13.52
N LYS A 210 -2.89 -8.17 13.25
CA LYS A 210 -1.83 -7.24 12.82
C LYS A 210 -0.82 -6.91 13.92
N VAL A 211 -1.25 -6.93 15.19
CA VAL A 211 -0.48 -6.38 16.32
C VAL A 211 -0.23 -7.37 17.46
N ASN A 212 -1.11 -8.34 17.67
CA ASN A 212 -1.04 -9.29 18.78
C ASN A 212 -1.69 -10.63 18.43
N ASN A 213 -0.91 -11.52 17.85
CA ASN A 213 -1.40 -12.83 17.42
C ASN A 213 -1.98 -13.69 18.56
N ALA A 214 -1.47 -13.59 19.78
CA ALA A 214 -1.98 -14.33 20.93
C ALA A 214 -3.40 -13.88 21.27
N LYS A 215 -3.63 -12.58 21.38
CA LYS A 215 -4.95 -12.01 21.63
C LYS A 215 -5.93 -12.32 20.51
N ALA A 216 -5.50 -12.19 19.25
CA ALA A 216 -6.31 -12.56 18.08
C ALA A 216 -6.74 -14.03 18.14
N LYS A 217 -5.82 -14.93 18.52
CA LYS A 217 -6.09 -16.35 18.64
C LYS A 217 -7.13 -16.64 19.72
N ASP A 218 -7.04 -15.99 20.88
CA ASP A 218 -8.01 -16.15 21.97
C ASP A 218 -9.39 -15.66 21.55
N GLU A 219 -9.49 -14.51 20.88
CA GLU A 219 -10.76 -13.97 20.37
C GLU A 219 -11.35 -14.86 19.25
N LEU A 220 -10.52 -15.31 18.31
CA LEU A 220 -10.97 -16.24 17.26
C LEU A 220 -11.43 -17.59 17.84
N ASN A 221 -10.77 -18.11 18.87
CA ASN A 221 -11.21 -19.33 19.56
C ASN A 221 -12.58 -19.14 20.23
N ALA A 222 -12.83 -17.98 20.85
CA ALA A 222 -14.12 -17.68 21.43
C ALA A 222 -15.24 -17.64 20.37
N ILE A 223 -14.99 -17.00 19.21
CA ILE A 223 -15.92 -16.97 18.08
C ILE A 223 -16.12 -18.37 17.50
N ALA A 224 -15.06 -19.17 17.35
CA ALA A 224 -15.11 -20.51 16.79
C ALA A 224 -15.87 -21.53 17.69
N ALA A 225 -15.91 -21.25 19.01
CA ALA A 225 -16.60 -22.09 19.98
C ALA A 225 -18.12 -21.90 19.95
N ASP A 226 -18.61 -20.79 19.44
CA ASP A 226 -20.03 -20.50 19.29
C ASP A 226 -20.51 -20.89 17.87
N PRO A 227 -21.28 -21.98 17.70
CA PRO A 227 -21.75 -22.43 16.40
C PRO A 227 -22.80 -21.50 15.79
N GLU A 228 -23.47 -20.66 16.58
CA GLU A 228 -24.47 -19.70 16.10
C GLU A 228 -23.80 -18.41 15.59
N ASN A 229 -22.54 -18.17 15.92
CA ASN A 229 -21.82 -17.00 15.45
C ASN A 229 -21.57 -17.07 13.93
N LEU A 230 -21.87 -16.01 13.22
CA LEU A 230 -21.75 -15.90 11.76
C LEU A 230 -20.35 -16.28 11.24
N TYR A 231 -19.32 -16.01 12.02
CA TYR A 231 -17.91 -16.19 11.64
C TYR A 231 -17.26 -17.42 12.30
N SER A 232 -18.03 -18.32 12.92
CA SER A 232 -17.51 -19.51 13.61
C SER A 232 -16.62 -20.36 12.69
N ASN A 233 -17.10 -20.70 11.50
CA ASN A 233 -16.36 -21.53 10.56
C ASN A 233 -15.11 -20.82 10.02
N LEU A 234 -15.22 -19.52 9.72
CA LEU A 234 -14.10 -18.71 9.23
C LEU A 234 -13.02 -18.57 10.29
N SER A 235 -13.42 -18.40 11.56
CA SER A 235 -12.48 -18.34 12.68
C SER A 235 -11.73 -19.67 12.88
N LYS A 236 -12.37 -20.83 12.70
CA LYS A 236 -11.71 -22.15 12.72
C LYS A 236 -10.65 -22.25 11.62
N GLU A 237 -10.96 -21.77 10.43
CA GLU A 237 -10.02 -21.76 9.30
C GLU A 237 -8.79 -20.90 9.61
N ILE A 238 -8.99 -19.66 10.09
CA ILE A 238 -7.90 -18.75 10.46
C ILE A 238 -7.01 -19.37 11.54
N ILE A 239 -7.60 -19.96 12.60
CA ILE A 239 -6.86 -20.61 13.68
C ILE A 239 -5.99 -21.76 13.14
N ALA A 240 -6.53 -22.57 12.22
CA ALA A 240 -5.78 -23.67 11.60
C ALA A 240 -4.57 -23.16 10.80
N LEU A 241 -4.68 -21.98 10.15
CA LEU A 241 -3.58 -21.35 9.43
C LEU A 241 -2.55 -20.71 10.39
N MET A 242 -2.98 -20.19 11.54
CA MET A 242 -2.08 -19.64 12.56
C MET A 242 -1.20 -20.72 13.22
N SER A 243 -1.56 -21.97 13.09
CA SER A 243 -0.88 -23.12 13.74
C SER A 243 0.18 -23.77 12.85
N LYS A 244 0.31 -23.34 11.59
CA LYS A 244 1.32 -23.80 10.61
C LYS A 244 2.54 -22.91 10.61
#